data_c6e5a9499caf9e2dd285548896b8667c
#
_entry.id   c6e5a9499caf9e2dd285548896b8667c
#
_cell.length_a   1.000
_cell.length_b   1.000
_cell.length_c   1.000
_cell.angle_alpha   90.00
_cell.angle_beta   90.00
_cell.angle_gamma   90.00
#
_symmetry.space_group_name_H-M   'P 1'
#
loop_
_entity.id
_entity.type
_entity.pdbx_description
1 polymer ?
#
loop_
_entity_poly.entity_id
_entity_poly.type
_entity_poly.pdbx_seq_one_letter_code
_entity_poly.pdbx_strand_id
1 'polypeptide(L)'
;MSSAVLPVPRAVPQIVTLTARTLRERWRSTFGWGLGLVLIGVMQLAVYPSVASSSEGMQAFVDQWPEALREAFSLDAYTTGAGFLNAEMFSMMIPLVLIAVATTAAAAATAGEEERGTADLLLSLPVSRGRVVAAKVLAGVVAVVVVAAATWLTIVLGAPIVDLDVGAGDLAAGMIMTTLLAWFFGAVTLLIGAATGKRAVALGVGVGLALAAFLLNALAPMADWLEPWQKVSPFDWALGSEPLLNGIDWPMAWLLLVLSILLVAIADVLYHRHDISGR
;
A
#
# COMPACT_ATOMS: atom_id res chain seq x y z
N MET A 1 21.13 57.21 -0.30
CA MET A 1 19.92 56.43 0.01
C MET A 1 20.30 54.95 -0.14
N SER A 2 20.58 54.27 0.96
CA SER A 2 20.98 52.87 0.98
C SER A 2 19.74 51.98 0.92
N SER A 3 19.51 51.33 -0.17
CA SER A 3 18.44 50.33 -0.32
C SER A 3 18.79 49.10 0.51
N ALA A 4 18.14 48.95 1.67
CA ALA A 4 18.22 47.72 2.46
C ALA A 4 17.67 46.56 1.65
N VAL A 5 18.55 45.67 1.19
CA VAL A 5 18.17 44.38 0.58
C VAL A 5 17.60 43.54 1.71
N LEU A 6 16.26 43.35 1.70
CA LEU A 6 15.59 42.44 2.62
C LEU A 6 16.15 41.03 2.38
N PRO A 7 16.46 40.26 3.45
CA PRO A 7 16.96 38.91 3.29
C PRO A 7 15.86 38.05 2.64
N VAL A 8 16.18 37.48 1.46
CA VAL A 8 15.33 36.50 0.78
C VAL A 8 15.10 35.34 1.75
N PRO A 9 13.84 35.00 2.11
CA PRO A 9 13.58 33.87 2.98
C PRO A 9 14.22 32.61 2.37
N ARG A 10 14.94 31.82 3.17
CA ARG A 10 15.50 30.55 2.76
C ARG A 10 14.40 29.74 2.11
N ALA A 11 14.45 29.54 0.80
CA ALA A 11 13.45 28.80 0.06
C ALA A 11 13.38 27.37 0.60
N VAL A 12 12.28 27.05 1.27
CA VAL A 12 11.93 25.67 1.58
C VAL A 12 11.95 24.92 0.24
N PRO A 13 12.60 23.74 0.12
CA PRO A 13 12.65 23.01 -1.12
C PRO A 13 11.24 22.91 -1.72
N GLN A 14 11.05 23.35 -2.96
CA GLN A 14 9.74 23.41 -3.63
C GLN A 14 8.98 22.07 -3.54
N ILE A 15 9.72 20.96 -3.57
CA ILE A 15 9.15 19.60 -3.42
C ILE A 15 8.45 19.44 -2.07
N VAL A 16 9.06 19.89 -0.95
CA VAL A 16 8.46 19.76 0.39
C VAL A 16 7.16 20.54 0.49
N THR A 17 7.13 21.76 -0.05
CA THR A 17 5.93 22.61 -0.03
C THR A 17 4.80 22.00 -0.87
N LEU A 18 5.13 21.46 -2.07
CA LEU A 18 4.16 20.80 -2.94
C LEU A 18 3.64 19.50 -2.33
N THR A 19 4.52 18.70 -1.72
CA THR A 19 4.14 17.47 -1.00
C THR A 19 3.17 17.77 0.15
N ALA A 20 3.50 18.76 0.99
CA ALA A 20 2.66 19.16 2.11
C ALA A 20 1.28 19.67 1.65
N ARG A 21 1.23 20.41 0.54
CA ARG A 21 -0.02 20.86 -0.08
C ARG A 21 -0.85 19.67 -0.57
N THR A 22 -0.24 18.74 -1.31
CA THR A 22 -0.91 17.53 -1.81
C THR A 22 -1.45 16.67 -0.65
N LEU A 23 -0.69 16.50 0.43
CA LEU A 23 -1.16 15.80 1.63
C LEU A 23 -2.36 16.51 2.26
N ARG A 24 -2.33 17.85 2.35
CA ARG A 24 -3.45 18.64 2.87
C ARG A 24 -4.70 18.53 1.99
N GLU A 25 -4.56 18.49 0.67
CA GLU A 25 -5.68 18.31 -0.26
C GLU A 25 -6.31 16.92 -0.14
N ARG A 26 -5.51 15.91 0.20
CA ARG A 26 -5.93 14.50 0.29
C ARG A 26 -6.19 14.02 1.73
N TRP A 27 -6.00 14.85 2.74
CA TRP A 27 -6.07 14.45 4.15
C TRP A 27 -7.38 13.72 4.50
N ARG A 28 -8.51 14.17 3.92
CA ARG A 28 -9.83 13.55 4.18
C ARG A 28 -9.88 12.10 3.68
N SER A 29 -9.35 11.85 2.49
CA SER A 29 -9.28 10.49 1.93
C SER A 29 -8.33 9.61 2.73
N THR A 30 -7.12 10.11 3.04
CA THR A 30 -6.13 9.38 3.84
C THR A 30 -6.65 9.09 5.25
N PHE A 31 -7.29 10.08 5.88
CA PHE A 31 -7.91 9.92 7.19
C PHE A 31 -9.07 8.90 7.15
N GLY A 32 -9.93 8.95 6.13
CA GLY A 32 -11.03 7.99 5.98
C GLY A 32 -10.55 6.55 5.85
N TRP A 33 -9.54 6.29 5.01
CA TRP A 33 -8.93 4.97 4.88
C TRP A 33 -8.23 4.52 6.17
N GLY A 34 -7.46 5.42 6.79
CA GLY A 34 -6.80 5.14 8.06
C GLY A 34 -7.79 4.85 9.18
N LEU A 35 -8.84 5.66 9.32
CA LEU A 35 -9.90 5.42 10.30
C LEU A 35 -10.60 4.08 10.06
N GLY A 36 -10.87 3.73 8.80
CA GLY A 36 -11.46 2.44 8.43
C GLY A 36 -10.61 1.26 8.93
N LEU A 37 -9.30 1.27 8.63
CA LEU A 37 -8.40 0.20 9.10
C LEU A 37 -8.22 0.20 10.62
N VAL A 38 -8.15 1.35 11.26
CA VAL A 38 -8.10 1.47 12.72
C VAL A 38 -9.34 0.86 13.36
N LEU A 39 -10.54 1.17 12.85
CA LEU A 39 -11.80 0.59 13.35
C LEU A 39 -11.87 -0.93 13.13
N ILE A 40 -11.42 -1.42 11.97
CA ILE A 40 -11.29 -2.87 11.73
C ILE A 40 -10.31 -3.49 12.72
N GLY A 41 -9.14 -2.87 12.95
CA GLY A 41 -8.17 -3.34 13.92
C GLY A 41 -8.72 -3.41 15.33
N VAL A 42 -9.43 -2.37 15.77
CA VAL A 42 -10.11 -2.37 17.09
C VAL A 42 -11.19 -3.46 17.17
N MET A 43 -11.95 -3.66 16.09
CA MET A 43 -12.96 -4.72 16.03
C MET A 43 -12.33 -6.11 16.15
N GLN A 44 -11.24 -6.37 15.44
CA GLN A 44 -10.55 -7.65 15.50
C GLN A 44 -9.95 -7.91 16.89
N LEU A 45 -9.34 -6.88 17.50
CA LEU A 45 -8.87 -6.97 18.89
C LEU A 45 -10.01 -7.29 19.87
N ALA A 46 -11.20 -6.70 19.68
CA ALA A 46 -12.36 -6.97 20.53
C ALA A 46 -12.92 -8.40 20.35
N VAL A 47 -12.77 -8.99 19.17
CA VAL A 47 -13.24 -10.36 18.87
C VAL A 47 -12.24 -11.42 19.36
N TYR A 48 -10.95 -11.11 19.39
CA TYR A 48 -9.88 -12.05 19.70
C TYR A 48 -10.09 -12.85 21.01
N PRO A 49 -10.50 -12.26 22.15
CA PRO A 49 -10.72 -13.05 23.40
C PRO A 49 -11.75 -14.17 23.22
N SER A 50 -12.76 -13.98 22.37
CA SER A 50 -13.77 -15.01 22.08
C SER A 50 -13.17 -16.16 21.26
N VAL A 51 -12.26 -15.86 20.33
CA VAL A 51 -11.53 -16.86 19.55
C VAL A 51 -10.56 -17.62 20.44
N ALA A 52 -9.78 -16.91 21.26
CA ALA A 52 -8.80 -17.50 22.18
C ALA A 52 -9.45 -18.43 23.22
N SER A 53 -10.62 -18.05 23.76
CA SER A 53 -11.36 -18.88 24.70
C SER A 53 -11.97 -20.14 24.10
N SER A 54 -12.13 -20.19 22.77
CA SER A 54 -12.69 -21.31 22.01
C SER A 54 -11.61 -22.05 21.20
N SER A 55 -10.34 -21.90 21.56
CA SER A 55 -9.19 -22.37 20.77
C SER A 55 -9.24 -23.87 20.41
N GLU A 56 -9.59 -24.74 21.34
CA GLU A 56 -9.70 -26.19 21.06
C GLU A 56 -10.81 -26.52 20.04
N GLY A 57 -11.96 -25.90 20.19
CA GLY A 57 -13.07 -26.07 19.24
C GLY A 57 -12.79 -25.44 17.88
N MET A 58 -12.13 -24.30 17.87
CA MET A 58 -11.73 -23.60 16.65
C MET A 58 -10.67 -24.40 15.88
N GLN A 59 -9.65 -24.94 16.58
CA GLN A 59 -8.63 -25.80 15.96
C GLN A 59 -9.28 -27.05 15.35
N ALA A 60 -10.16 -27.72 16.08
CA ALA A 60 -10.89 -28.89 15.58
C ALA A 60 -11.79 -28.54 14.37
N PHE A 61 -12.29 -27.33 14.28
CA PHE A 61 -13.04 -26.83 13.12
C PHE A 61 -12.15 -26.59 11.92
N VAL A 62 -11.00 -25.90 12.12
CA VAL A 62 -10.01 -25.61 11.08
C VAL A 62 -9.42 -26.90 10.50
N ASP A 63 -9.17 -27.91 11.33
CA ASP A 63 -8.61 -29.22 10.92
C ASP A 63 -9.56 -30.01 9.99
N GLN A 64 -10.84 -29.66 9.95
CA GLN A 64 -11.81 -30.27 9.02
C GLN A 64 -11.74 -29.65 7.62
N TRP A 65 -11.02 -28.55 7.43
CA TRP A 65 -10.90 -27.90 6.14
C TRP A 65 -9.81 -28.56 5.31
N PRO A 66 -9.99 -28.63 3.98
CA PRO A 66 -8.93 -29.06 3.06
C PRO A 66 -7.67 -28.22 3.23
N GLU A 67 -6.50 -28.87 3.15
CA GLU A 67 -5.19 -28.22 3.33
C GLU A 67 -5.03 -26.98 2.45
N ALA A 68 -5.40 -27.07 1.17
CA ALA A 68 -5.37 -25.95 0.23
C ALA A 68 -6.19 -24.72 0.68
N LEU A 69 -7.32 -24.94 1.39
CA LEU A 69 -8.11 -23.83 1.95
C LEU A 69 -7.44 -23.26 3.20
N ARG A 70 -6.86 -24.11 4.06
CA ARG A 70 -6.14 -23.65 5.25
C ARG A 70 -4.94 -22.79 4.86
N GLU A 71 -4.20 -23.22 3.86
CA GLU A 71 -3.07 -22.47 3.29
C GLU A 71 -3.53 -21.16 2.64
N ALA A 72 -4.56 -21.20 1.79
CA ALA A 72 -5.09 -20.02 1.10
C ALA A 72 -5.55 -18.91 2.05
N PHE A 73 -6.04 -19.27 3.23
CA PHE A 73 -6.52 -18.34 4.26
C PHE A 73 -5.59 -18.22 5.47
N SER A 74 -4.40 -18.84 5.44
CA SER A 74 -3.41 -18.82 6.53
C SER A 74 -3.99 -19.27 7.88
N LEU A 75 -4.77 -20.36 7.90
CA LEU A 75 -5.52 -20.81 9.08
C LEU A 75 -4.74 -21.73 10.01
N ASP A 76 -3.56 -22.22 9.63
CA ASP A 76 -2.83 -23.24 10.40
C ASP A 76 -2.41 -22.77 11.80
N ALA A 77 -2.15 -21.48 11.97
CA ALA A 77 -1.83 -20.88 13.27
C ALA A 77 -2.98 -20.00 13.82
N TYR A 78 -4.22 -20.18 13.35
CA TYR A 78 -5.34 -19.29 13.63
C TYR A 78 -5.61 -19.09 15.14
N THR A 79 -5.31 -20.08 15.96
CA THR A 79 -5.48 -20.01 17.43
C THR A 79 -4.39 -19.22 18.13
N THR A 80 -3.29 -18.87 17.45
CA THR A 80 -2.25 -17.96 17.96
C THR A 80 -2.59 -16.51 17.66
N GLY A 81 -2.08 -15.56 18.46
CA GLY A 81 -2.31 -14.13 18.23
C GLY A 81 -1.79 -13.67 16.86
N ALA A 82 -0.60 -14.10 16.47
CA ALA A 82 -0.01 -13.76 15.18
C ALA A 82 -0.78 -14.40 14.01
N GLY A 83 -1.16 -15.67 14.12
CA GLY A 83 -1.92 -16.39 13.09
C GLY A 83 -3.33 -15.82 12.91
N PHE A 84 -4.01 -15.46 14.00
CA PHE A 84 -5.30 -14.76 13.94
C PHE A 84 -5.20 -13.45 13.16
N LEU A 85 -4.24 -12.59 13.49
CA LEU A 85 -4.06 -11.34 12.76
C LEU A 85 -3.64 -11.57 11.30
N ASN A 86 -2.82 -12.58 11.04
CA ASN A 86 -2.44 -12.94 9.68
C ASN A 86 -3.66 -13.30 8.85
N ALA A 87 -4.50 -14.21 9.32
CA ALA A 87 -5.70 -14.65 8.63
C ALA A 87 -6.72 -13.52 8.45
N GLU A 88 -7.02 -12.76 9.51
CA GLU A 88 -8.10 -11.76 9.50
C GLU A 88 -7.72 -10.43 8.87
N MET A 89 -6.48 -10.00 9.02
CA MET A 89 -6.07 -8.66 8.61
C MET A 89 -5.00 -8.65 7.51
N PHE A 90 -3.93 -9.43 7.65
CA PHE A 90 -2.77 -9.33 6.77
C PHE A 90 -2.91 -10.13 5.48
N SER A 91 -3.71 -11.19 5.46
CA SER A 91 -3.97 -11.96 4.23
C SER A 91 -4.76 -11.18 3.18
N MET A 92 -5.66 -10.29 3.58
CA MET A 92 -6.56 -9.60 2.66
C MET A 92 -6.82 -8.12 3.02
N MET A 93 -7.27 -7.82 4.24
CA MET A 93 -7.83 -6.49 4.57
C MET A 93 -6.80 -5.36 4.45
N ILE A 94 -5.66 -5.47 5.16
CA ILE A 94 -4.61 -4.46 5.16
C ILE A 94 -4.00 -4.29 3.76
N PRO A 95 -3.58 -5.37 3.05
CA PRO A 95 -3.05 -5.25 1.70
C PRO A 95 -3.99 -4.50 0.75
N LEU A 96 -5.26 -4.91 0.67
CA LEU A 96 -6.20 -4.31 -0.27
C LEU A 96 -6.48 -2.84 0.03
N VAL A 97 -6.60 -2.46 1.30
CA VAL A 97 -6.81 -1.04 1.66
C VAL A 97 -5.56 -0.21 1.37
N LEU A 98 -4.36 -0.68 1.72
CA LEU A 98 -3.12 0.05 1.43
C LEU A 98 -2.89 0.17 -0.08
N ILE A 99 -3.19 -0.87 -0.87
CA ILE A 99 -3.18 -0.83 -2.34
C ILE A 99 -4.19 0.20 -2.86
N ALA A 100 -5.41 0.25 -2.31
CA ALA A 100 -6.39 1.25 -2.71
C ALA A 100 -5.91 2.69 -2.43
N VAL A 101 -5.26 2.93 -1.29
CA VAL A 101 -4.62 4.22 -0.96
C VAL A 101 -3.53 4.56 -1.98
N ALA A 102 -2.63 3.60 -2.27
CA ALA A 102 -1.52 3.79 -3.20
C ALA A 102 -1.98 4.05 -4.63
N THR A 103 -2.89 3.20 -5.16
CA THR A 103 -3.39 3.30 -6.54
C THR A 103 -4.20 4.57 -6.78
N THR A 104 -5.06 4.96 -5.83
CA THR A 104 -5.81 6.22 -5.93
C THR A 104 -4.90 7.45 -5.86
N ALA A 105 -3.80 7.38 -5.08
CA ALA A 105 -2.78 8.43 -5.02
C ALA A 105 -2.02 8.53 -6.35
N ALA A 106 -1.57 7.40 -6.88
CA ALA A 106 -0.81 7.33 -8.11
C ALA A 106 -1.60 7.79 -9.33
N ALA A 107 -2.85 7.33 -9.48
CA ALA A 107 -3.72 7.77 -10.58
C ALA A 107 -4.01 9.28 -10.56
N ALA A 108 -4.10 9.89 -9.38
CA ALA A 108 -4.28 11.33 -9.26
C ALA A 108 -2.98 12.12 -9.51
N ALA A 109 -1.81 11.48 -9.45
CA ALA A 109 -0.53 12.15 -9.66
C ALA A 109 -0.26 12.46 -11.14
N THR A 110 -0.69 11.61 -12.07
CA THR A 110 -0.40 11.72 -13.51
C THR A 110 -1.55 12.30 -14.32
N ALA A 111 -2.75 11.80 -14.17
CA ALA A 111 -3.88 12.14 -15.04
C ALA A 111 -4.87 13.15 -14.42
N GLY A 112 -4.71 13.47 -13.15
CA GLY A 112 -5.67 14.34 -12.43
C GLY A 112 -5.60 15.82 -12.81
N GLU A 113 -4.55 16.28 -13.50
CA GLU A 113 -4.39 17.69 -13.92
C GLU A 113 -4.88 17.92 -15.35
N GLU A 114 -4.73 16.94 -16.21
CA GLU A 114 -5.27 16.99 -17.58
C GLU A 114 -6.81 17.00 -17.56
N GLU A 115 -7.42 16.16 -16.71
CA GLU A 115 -8.89 16.12 -16.56
C GLU A 115 -9.47 17.39 -15.93
N ARG A 116 -8.71 18.14 -15.12
CA ARG A 116 -9.18 19.37 -14.46
C ARG A 116 -8.94 20.64 -15.28
N GLY A 117 -8.24 20.56 -16.41
CA GLY A 117 -7.91 21.73 -17.22
C GLY A 117 -6.98 22.74 -16.49
N THR A 118 -6.32 22.31 -15.41
CA THR A 118 -5.43 23.16 -14.61
C THR A 118 -3.98 23.09 -15.06
N ALA A 119 -3.69 22.30 -16.09
CA ALA A 119 -2.37 22.18 -16.68
C ALA A 119 -1.79 23.55 -17.10
N ASP A 120 -2.61 24.42 -17.68
CA ASP A 120 -2.18 25.76 -18.13
C ASP A 120 -1.85 26.72 -16.97
N LEU A 121 -2.53 26.58 -15.82
CA LEU A 121 -2.24 27.39 -14.64
C LEU A 121 -0.93 26.98 -13.95
N LEU A 122 -0.53 25.72 -14.04
CA LEU A 122 0.75 25.24 -13.53
C LEU A 122 1.94 25.63 -14.42
N LEU A 123 1.69 25.87 -15.71
CA LEU A 123 2.70 26.36 -16.67
C LEU A 123 3.13 27.81 -16.40
N SER A 124 2.33 28.57 -15.64
CA SER A 124 2.70 29.93 -15.22
C SER A 124 3.64 29.97 -13.99
N LEU A 125 3.84 28.86 -13.29
CA LEU A 125 4.74 28.76 -12.15
C LEU A 125 6.13 28.26 -12.58
N PRO A 126 7.24 28.78 -12.04
CA PRO A 126 8.61 28.37 -12.39
C PRO A 126 8.98 27.02 -11.74
N VAL A 127 8.12 25.99 -11.88
CA VAL A 127 8.32 24.66 -11.31
C VAL A 127 8.29 23.63 -12.44
N SER A 128 9.34 22.78 -12.54
CA SER A 128 9.36 21.71 -13.52
C SER A 128 8.26 20.67 -13.21
N ARG A 129 7.58 20.16 -14.25
CA ARG A 129 6.51 19.16 -14.15
C ARG A 129 6.97 17.89 -13.40
N GLY A 130 8.19 17.41 -13.64
CA GLY A 130 8.75 16.27 -12.91
C GLY A 130 8.80 16.50 -11.39
N ARG A 131 9.07 17.74 -10.92
CA ARG A 131 9.03 18.05 -9.49
C ARG A 131 7.61 17.97 -8.92
N VAL A 132 6.61 18.33 -9.70
CA VAL A 132 5.20 18.23 -9.29
C VAL A 132 4.80 16.76 -9.17
N VAL A 133 5.13 15.92 -10.16
CA VAL A 133 4.87 14.48 -10.12
C VAL A 133 5.62 13.83 -8.96
N ALA A 134 6.90 14.12 -8.79
CA ALA A 134 7.70 13.61 -7.67
C ALA A 134 7.11 13.99 -6.30
N ALA A 135 6.64 15.24 -6.13
CA ALA A 135 5.99 15.68 -4.90
C ALA A 135 4.67 14.93 -4.64
N LYS A 136 3.90 14.65 -5.69
CA LYS A 136 2.65 13.88 -5.57
C LYS A 136 2.89 12.40 -5.27
N VAL A 137 3.89 11.79 -5.91
CA VAL A 137 4.33 10.42 -5.61
C VAL A 137 4.78 10.33 -4.16
N LEU A 138 5.61 11.27 -3.69
CA LEU A 138 6.05 11.32 -2.30
C LEU A 138 4.87 11.49 -1.33
N ALA A 139 3.89 12.32 -1.67
CA ALA A 139 2.68 12.46 -0.87
C ALA A 139 1.88 11.15 -0.79
N GLY A 140 1.80 10.40 -1.89
CA GLY A 140 1.19 9.07 -1.94
C GLY A 140 1.92 8.05 -1.06
N VAL A 141 3.26 8.03 -1.14
CA VAL A 141 4.11 7.19 -0.29
C VAL A 141 3.87 7.50 1.19
N VAL A 142 3.90 8.78 1.56
CA VAL A 142 3.65 9.22 2.95
C VAL A 142 2.25 8.85 3.40
N ALA A 143 1.23 8.99 2.54
CA ALA A 143 -0.14 8.61 2.88
C ALA A 143 -0.27 7.13 3.24
N VAL A 144 0.34 6.23 2.46
CA VAL A 144 0.36 4.78 2.75
C VAL A 144 1.07 4.50 4.08
N VAL A 145 2.25 5.11 4.31
CA VAL A 145 3.00 4.96 5.57
C VAL A 145 2.18 5.43 6.76
N VAL A 146 1.50 6.56 6.67
CA VAL A 146 0.67 7.10 7.75
C VAL A 146 -0.49 6.15 8.09
N VAL A 147 -1.16 5.60 7.08
CA VAL A 147 -2.24 4.62 7.28
C VAL A 147 -1.69 3.33 7.89
N ALA A 148 -0.58 2.80 7.37
CA ALA A 148 0.08 1.61 7.90
C ALA A 148 0.55 1.80 9.35
N ALA A 149 1.18 2.94 9.65
CA ALA A 149 1.66 3.26 11.00
C ALA A 149 0.50 3.43 12.01
N ALA A 150 -0.60 4.06 11.60
CA ALA A 150 -1.78 4.19 12.44
C ALA A 150 -2.40 2.82 12.76
N THR A 151 -2.49 1.93 11.78
CA THR A 151 -2.97 0.56 11.97
C THR A 151 -2.03 -0.26 12.86
N TRP A 152 -0.71 -0.19 12.59
CA TRP A 152 0.31 -0.83 13.42
C TRP A 152 0.22 -0.38 14.88
N LEU A 153 0.14 0.94 15.10
CA LEU A 153 0.05 1.51 16.45
C LEU A 153 -1.23 1.05 17.18
N THR A 154 -2.35 0.98 16.46
CA THR A 154 -3.62 0.48 17.02
C THR A 154 -3.48 -0.95 17.53
N ILE A 155 -2.86 -1.83 16.74
CA ILE A 155 -2.69 -3.23 17.12
C ILE A 155 -1.68 -3.34 18.26
N VAL A 156 -0.52 -2.67 18.18
CA VAL A 156 0.51 -2.70 19.25
C VAL A 156 -0.01 -2.21 20.59
N LEU A 157 -0.82 -1.16 20.60
CA LEU A 157 -1.40 -0.63 21.84
C LEU A 157 -2.58 -1.47 22.35
N GLY A 158 -3.32 -2.09 21.47
CA GLY A 158 -4.50 -2.89 21.81
C GLY A 158 -4.17 -4.35 22.17
N ALA A 159 -3.14 -4.94 21.59
CA ALA A 159 -2.76 -6.33 21.80
C ALA A 159 -2.59 -6.70 23.29
N PRO A 160 -1.88 -5.92 24.13
CA PRO A 160 -1.77 -6.23 25.57
C PRO A 160 -3.07 -6.13 26.33
N ILE A 161 -4.06 -5.38 25.84
CA ILE A 161 -5.35 -5.20 26.53
C ILE A 161 -6.21 -6.47 26.42
N VAL A 162 -6.01 -7.26 25.38
CA VAL A 162 -6.78 -8.47 25.08
C VAL A 162 -5.93 -9.74 25.17
N ASP A 163 -4.77 -9.67 25.80
CA ASP A 163 -3.79 -10.76 25.94
C ASP A 163 -3.44 -11.42 24.59
N LEU A 164 -3.37 -10.61 23.51
CA LEU A 164 -2.98 -11.08 22.19
C LEU A 164 -1.43 -11.08 22.14
N ASP A 165 -0.86 -12.28 22.11
CA ASP A 165 0.58 -12.47 22.08
C ASP A 165 1.11 -12.31 20.66
N VAL A 166 1.63 -11.11 20.38
CA VAL A 166 2.28 -10.76 19.10
C VAL A 166 3.33 -9.68 19.33
N GLY A 167 4.53 -9.91 18.79
CA GLY A 167 5.64 -8.97 18.90
C GLY A 167 5.39 -7.69 18.09
N ALA A 168 5.72 -6.52 18.67
CA ALA A 168 5.67 -5.26 17.91
C ALA A 168 6.58 -5.27 16.67
N GLY A 169 7.70 -6.03 16.73
CA GLY A 169 8.62 -6.25 15.62
C GLY A 169 8.00 -7.10 14.51
N ASP A 170 7.28 -8.14 14.86
CA ASP A 170 6.60 -9.05 13.92
C ASP A 170 5.47 -8.32 13.19
N LEU A 171 4.68 -7.53 13.94
CA LEU A 171 3.70 -6.61 13.37
C LEU A 171 4.33 -5.59 12.42
N ALA A 172 5.51 -5.06 12.77
CA ALA A 172 6.23 -4.12 11.91
C ALA A 172 6.71 -4.82 10.62
N ALA A 173 7.18 -6.07 10.70
CA ALA A 173 7.58 -6.86 9.54
C ALA A 173 6.41 -7.04 8.56
N GLY A 174 5.25 -7.48 9.04
CA GLY A 174 4.03 -7.60 8.24
C GLY A 174 3.61 -6.27 7.60
N MET A 175 3.62 -5.17 8.37
CA MET A 175 3.28 -3.85 7.86
C MET A 175 4.27 -3.33 6.82
N ILE A 176 5.57 -3.55 6.98
CA ILE A 176 6.59 -3.16 6.00
C ILE A 176 6.37 -3.91 4.69
N MET A 177 6.24 -5.23 4.73
CA MET A 177 6.03 -6.04 3.53
C MET A 177 4.75 -5.66 2.78
N THR A 178 3.66 -5.45 3.52
CA THR A 178 2.38 -5.01 2.94
C THR A 178 2.45 -3.58 2.37
N THR A 179 3.21 -2.69 3.01
CA THR A 179 3.46 -1.32 2.51
C THR A 179 4.25 -1.35 1.21
N LEU A 180 5.27 -2.19 1.10
CA LEU A 180 6.05 -2.38 -0.14
C LEU A 180 5.17 -2.93 -1.27
N LEU A 181 4.30 -3.88 -0.97
CA LEU A 181 3.30 -4.40 -1.92
C LEU A 181 2.38 -3.28 -2.43
N ALA A 182 1.88 -2.44 -1.53
CA ALA A 182 1.03 -1.31 -1.89
C ALA A 182 1.76 -0.29 -2.78
N TRP A 183 3.03 0.01 -2.48
CA TRP A 183 3.85 0.89 -3.33
C TRP A 183 4.10 0.30 -4.71
N PHE A 184 4.31 -1.02 -4.81
CA PHE A 184 4.46 -1.70 -6.09
C PHE A 184 3.22 -1.49 -6.98
N PHE A 185 2.01 -1.76 -6.48
CA PHE A 185 0.79 -1.52 -7.25
C PHE A 185 0.51 -0.04 -7.50
N GLY A 186 0.91 0.84 -6.58
CA GLY A 186 0.93 2.28 -6.79
C GLY A 186 1.84 2.68 -7.96
N ALA A 187 3.04 2.12 -8.05
CA ALA A 187 3.98 2.37 -9.13
C ALA A 187 3.48 1.82 -10.48
N VAL A 188 2.86 0.64 -10.50
CA VAL A 188 2.18 0.10 -11.69
C VAL A 188 1.09 1.05 -12.16
N THR A 189 0.24 1.53 -11.25
CA THR A 189 -0.83 2.48 -11.57
C THR A 189 -0.28 3.80 -12.09
N LEU A 190 0.81 4.31 -11.51
CA LEU A 190 1.50 5.52 -11.95
C LEU A 190 2.00 5.37 -13.39
N LEU A 191 2.63 4.23 -13.70
CA LEU A 191 3.14 3.92 -15.03
C LEU A 191 2.02 3.91 -16.07
N ILE A 192 0.90 3.25 -15.78
CA ILE A 192 -0.26 3.20 -16.68
C ILE A 192 -0.86 4.61 -16.86
N GLY A 193 -0.92 5.39 -15.78
CA GLY A 193 -1.37 6.78 -15.83
C GLY A 193 -0.47 7.67 -16.69
N ALA A 194 0.85 7.51 -16.56
CA ALA A 194 1.83 8.23 -17.39
C ALA A 194 1.78 7.82 -18.87
N ALA A 195 1.49 6.54 -19.15
CA ALA A 195 1.40 6.02 -20.51
C ALA A 195 0.10 6.38 -21.22
N THR A 196 -1.01 6.55 -20.50
CA THR A 196 -2.35 6.71 -21.09
C THR A 196 -2.94 8.11 -20.95
N GLY A 197 -2.44 8.91 -19.99
CA GLY A 197 -3.04 10.20 -19.63
C GLY A 197 -4.44 10.09 -19.02
N LYS A 198 -4.99 8.89 -18.80
CA LYS A 198 -6.37 8.65 -18.38
C LYS A 198 -6.44 8.04 -16.98
N ARG A 199 -6.97 8.82 -16.03
CA ARG A 199 -7.09 8.40 -14.63
C ARG A 199 -7.95 7.13 -14.45
N ALA A 200 -9.07 7.04 -15.15
CA ALA A 200 -9.95 5.88 -15.05
C ALA A 200 -9.28 4.60 -15.55
N VAL A 201 -8.49 4.67 -16.63
CA VAL A 201 -7.71 3.55 -17.16
C VAL A 201 -6.63 3.14 -16.17
N ALA A 202 -5.87 4.11 -15.62
CA ALA A 202 -4.82 3.84 -14.64
C ALA A 202 -5.37 3.11 -13.40
N LEU A 203 -6.49 3.60 -12.84
CA LEU A 203 -7.15 2.96 -11.71
C LEU A 203 -7.70 1.58 -12.07
N GLY A 204 -8.45 1.47 -13.17
CA GLY A 204 -9.08 0.21 -13.56
C GLY A 204 -8.06 -0.90 -13.80
N VAL A 205 -6.97 -0.61 -14.52
CA VAL A 205 -5.92 -1.59 -14.80
C VAL A 205 -5.08 -1.85 -13.54
N GLY A 206 -4.70 -0.82 -12.78
CA GLY A 206 -3.89 -0.98 -11.56
C GLY A 206 -4.60 -1.82 -10.50
N VAL A 207 -5.88 -1.51 -10.22
CA VAL A 207 -6.69 -2.28 -9.27
C VAL A 207 -7.02 -3.67 -9.83
N GLY A 208 -7.31 -3.78 -11.13
CA GLY A 208 -7.56 -5.07 -11.79
C GLY A 208 -6.37 -6.02 -11.71
N LEU A 209 -5.14 -5.51 -11.93
CA LEU A 209 -3.92 -6.30 -11.77
C LEU A 209 -3.68 -6.70 -10.31
N ALA A 210 -3.94 -5.79 -9.35
CA ALA A 210 -3.82 -6.11 -7.94
C ALA A 210 -4.80 -7.22 -7.52
N LEU A 211 -6.06 -7.12 -7.98
CA LEU A 211 -7.06 -8.14 -7.70
C LEU A 211 -6.73 -9.48 -8.38
N ALA A 212 -6.25 -9.46 -9.62
CA ALA A 212 -5.82 -10.67 -10.31
C ALA A 212 -4.64 -11.35 -9.59
N ALA A 213 -3.65 -10.58 -9.13
CA ALA A 213 -2.53 -11.09 -8.36
C ALA A 213 -2.96 -11.65 -6.99
N PHE A 214 -3.91 -10.98 -6.31
CA PHE A 214 -4.51 -11.48 -5.08
C PHE A 214 -5.23 -12.82 -5.31
N LEU A 215 -6.11 -12.88 -6.32
CA LEU A 215 -6.83 -14.10 -6.64
C LEU A 215 -5.89 -15.23 -7.06
N LEU A 216 -4.85 -14.93 -7.83
CA LEU A 216 -3.82 -15.89 -8.18
C LEU A 216 -3.17 -16.46 -6.91
N ASN A 217 -2.75 -15.60 -5.98
CA ASN A 217 -2.12 -16.04 -4.73
C ASN A 217 -3.06 -16.88 -3.87
N ALA A 218 -4.33 -16.46 -3.75
CA ALA A 218 -5.32 -17.14 -2.90
C ALA A 218 -5.81 -18.48 -3.51
N LEU A 219 -5.87 -18.60 -4.83
CA LEU A 219 -6.41 -19.79 -5.50
C LEU A 219 -5.32 -20.79 -5.94
N ALA A 220 -4.06 -20.36 -5.98
CA ALA A 220 -2.96 -21.22 -6.43
C ALA A 220 -2.83 -22.51 -5.61
N PRO A 221 -2.93 -22.50 -4.26
CA PRO A 221 -2.88 -23.74 -3.47
C PRO A 221 -4.02 -24.71 -3.75
N MET A 222 -5.09 -24.26 -4.40
CA MET A 222 -6.28 -25.08 -4.68
C MET A 222 -6.21 -25.85 -5.99
N ALA A 223 -5.18 -25.62 -6.82
CA ALA A 223 -5.08 -26.24 -8.14
C ALA A 223 -3.62 -26.46 -8.58
N ASP A 224 -3.19 -27.70 -8.74
CA ASP A 224 -1.81 -28.11 -9.07
C ASP A 224 -1.20 -27.36 -10.27
N TRP A 225 -2.03 -27.06 -11.27
CA TRP A 225 -1.57 -26.32 -12.48
C TRP A 225 -1.35 -24.83 -12.22
N LEU A 226 -1.95 -24.28 -11.15
CA LEU A 226 -1.87 -22.88 -10.79
C LEU A 226 -0.75 -22.60 -9.75
N GLU A 227 -0.42 -23.60 -8.93
CA GLU A 227 0.59 -23.52 -7.88
C GLU A 227 1.94 -22.92 -8.33
N PRO A 228 2.53 -23.34 -9.48
CA PRO A 228 3.80 -22.75 -9.95
C PRO A 228 3.71 -21.24 -10.24
N TRP A 229 2.52 -20.74 -10.58
CA TRP A 229 2.28 -19.33 -10.89
C TRP A 229 2.11 -18.47 -9.64
N GLN A 230 1.88 -19.05 -8.47
CA GLN A 230 1.81 -18.32 -7.20
C GLN A 230 3.08 -17.48 -6.98
N LYS A 231 4.25 -18.08 -7.25
CA LYS A 231 5.57 -17.43 -7.08
C LYS A 231 5.80 -16.20 -7.98
N VAL A 232 4.96 -16.00 -8.98
CA VAL A 232 4.99 -14.79 -9.82
C VAL A 232 4.12 -13.68 -9.23
N SER A 233 3.26 -14.00 -8.27
CA SER A 233 2.39 -13.02 -7.64
C SER A 233 3.16 -12.10 -6.70
N PRO A 234 3.00 -10.75 -6.82
CA PRO A 234 3.54 -9.83 -5.83
C PRO A 234 2.98 -10.06 -4.42
N PHE A 235 1.81 -10.68 -4.27
CA PHE A 235 1.27 -11.07 -2.97
C PHE A 235 2.10 -12.19 -2.34
N ASP A 236 2.53 -13.20 -3.11
CA ASP A 236 3.43 -14.23 -2.62
C ASP A 236 4.79 -13.64 -2.18
N TRP A 237 5.34 -12.71 -2.96
CA TRP A 237 6.58 -12.01 -2.57
C TRP A 237 6.46 -11.24 -1.26
N ALA A 238 5.27 -10.68 -0.98
CA ALA A 238 5.06 -9.89 0.23
C ALA A 238 4.62 -10.72 1.43
N LEU A 239 3.82 -11.74 1.22
CA LEU A 239 3.09 -12.44 2.29
C LEU A 239 3.41 -13.94 2.37
N GLY A 240 3.97 -14.55 1.32
CA GLY A 240 4.22 -15.98 1.24
C GLY A 240 5.23 -16.50 2.28
N SER A 241 6.12 -15.64 2.80
CA SER A 241 7.01 -15.96 3.91
C SER A 241 6.37 -15.83 5.29
N GLU A 242 5.09 -15.44 5.38
CA GLU A 242 4.37 -15.15 6.63
C GLU A 242 5.14 -14.18 7.53
N PRO A 243 5.26 -12.89 7.15
CA PRO A 243 6.14 -11.94 7.83
C PRO A 243 5.80 -11.70 9.31
N LEU A 244 4.56 -11.97 9.74
CA LEU A 244 4.16 -11.91 11.14
C LEU A 244 4.77 -13.03 12.00
N LEU A 245 5.15 -14.15 11.39
CA LEU A 245 5.69 -15.32 12.08
C LEU A 245 7.21 -15.42 11.87
N ASN A 246 7.69 -15.10 10.68
CA ASN A 246 9.07 -15.34 10.25
C ASN A 246 9.91 -14.07 10.08
N GLY A 247 9.29 -12.88 10.26
CA GLY A 247 9.95 -11.60 10.05
C GLY A 247 10.03 -11.17 8.57
N ILE A 248 10.87 -10.17 8.28
CA ILE A 248 10.99 -9.60 6.94
C ILE A 248 11.78 -10.54 6.03
N ASP A 249 11.20 -10.92 4.90
CA ASP A 249 11.91 -11.51 3.78
C ASP A 249 12.66 -10.42 3.01
N TRP A 250 13.93 -10.21 3.37
CA TRP A 250 14.75 -9.14 2.80
C TRP A 250 14.95 -9.26 1.28
N PRO A 251 15.23 -10.43 0.68
CA PRO A 251 15.25 -10.60 -0.76
C PRO A 251 13.99 -10.09 -1.47
N MET A 252 12.81 -10.48 -0.97
CA MET A 252 11.53 -10.07 -1.57
C MET A 252 11.19 -8.62 -1.27
N ALA A 253 11.55 -8.10 -0.10
CA ALA A 253 11.44 -6.67 0.23
C ALA A 253 12.25 -5.80 -0.75
N TRP A 254 13.49 -6.18 -1.04
CA TRP A 254 14.33 -5.50 -2.02
C TRP A 254 13.79 -5.65 -3.44
N LEU A 255 13.27 -6.81 -3.82
CA LEU A 255 12.65 -7.04 -5.13
C LEU A 255 11.48 -6.07 -5.34
N LEU A 256 10.52 -6.00 -4.39
CA LEU A 256 9.38 -5.10 -4.45
C LEU A 256 9.82 -3.62 -4.50
N LEU A 257 10.80 -3.24 -3.69
CA LEU A 257 11.29 -1.86 -3.65
C LEU A 257 11.97 -1.47 -4.96
N VAL A 258 12.89 -2.30 -5.48
CA VAL A 258 13.62 -2.03 -6.72
C VAL A 258 12.67 -1.98 -7.92
N LEU A 259 11.73 -2.91 -8.02
CA LEU A 259 10.72 -2.88 -9.08
C LEU A 259 9.84 -1.63 -8.99
N SER A 260 9.43 -1.23 -7.79
CA SER A 260 8.65 -0.01 -7.59
C SER A 260 9.42 1.24 -8.08
N ILE A 261 10.71 1.35 -7.73
CA ILE A 261 11.57 2.47 -8.16
C ILE A 261 11.75 2.46 -9.68
N LEU A 262 11.98 1.30 -10.29
CA LEU A 262 12.11 1.17 -11.74
C LEU A 262 10.82 1.59 -12.47
N LEU A 263 9.66 1.15 -12.00
CA LEU A 263 8.37 1.52 -12.58
C LEU A 263 8.12 3.03 -12.48
N VAL A 264 8.46 3.65 -11.33
CA VAL A 264 8.36 5.10 -11.15
C VAL A 264 9.31 5.84 -12.10
N ALA A 265 10.55 5.37 -12.26
CA ALA A 265 11.52 5.97 -13.17
C ALA A 265 11.05 5.87 -14.64
N ILE A 266 10.49 4.73 -15.04
CA ILE A 266 9.92 4.56 -16.40
C ILE A 266 8.70 5.48 -16.58
N ALA A 267 7.84 5.59 -15.57
CA ALA A 267 6.69 6.48 -15.59
C ALA A 267 7.10 7.95 -15.78
N ASP A 268 8.15 8.40 -15.09
CA ASP A 268 8.70 9.76 -15.24
C ASP A 268 9.20 10.02 -16.67
N VAL A 269 9.94 9.08 -17.26
CA VAL A 269 10.41 9.17 -18.66
C VAL A 269 9.23 9.24 -19.65
N LEU A 270 8.20 8.39 -19.47
CA LEU A 270 7.04 8.39 -20.35
C LEU A 270 6.23 9.68 -20.22
N TYR A 271 6.07 10.19 -19.02
CA TYR A 271 5.37 11.44 -18.75
C TYR A 271 6.02 12.62 -19.49
N HIS A 272 7.36 12.68 -19.51
CA HIS A 272 8.09 13.71 -20.25
C HIS A 272 8.01 13.57 -21.77
N ARG A 273 7.85 12.35 -22.29
CA ARG A 273 7.77 12.12 -23.75
C ARG A 273 6.41 12.45 -24.35
N HIS A 274 5.32 12.28 -23.62
CA HIS A 274 3.96 12.61 -24.09
C HIS A 274 3.79 14.11 -24.38
N ASP A 275 4.53 14.98 -23.70
CA ASP A 275 4.49 16.42 -23.89
C ASP A 275 5.12 16.91 -25.21
N ILE A 276 5.99 16.12 -25.85
CA ILE A 276 6.70 16.50 -27.09
C ILE A 276 5.85 16.20 -28.33
N SER A 277 4.91 15.28 -28.23
CA SER A 277 4.06 14.83 -29.36
C SER A 277 2.72 15.57 -29.45
N GLY A 278 2.40 16.42 -28.51
CA GLY A 278 1.15 17.22 -28.47
C GLY A 278 1.25 18.66 -28.99
N ARG A 279 2.34 19.02 -29.72
CA ARG A 279 2.49 20.30 -30.40
C ARG A 279 2.43 20.15 -31.91
#